data_e89d5eb098d3b3dd507354d1ed2fa0f3
#
_entry.id   e89d5eb098d3b3dd507354d1ed2fa0f3
#
_cell.length_a   1.000
_cell.length_b   1.000
_cell.length_c   1.000
_cell.angle_alpha   90.00
_cell.angle_beta   90.00
_cell.angle_gamma   90.00
#
_symmetry.space_group_name_H-M   'P 1'
#
loop_
_entity.id
_entity.type
_entity.pdbx_description
1 polymer ?
#
loop_
_entity_poly.entity_id
_entity_poly.type
_entity_poly.pdbx_seq_one_letter_code
_entity_poly.pdbx_strand_id
1 'polypeptide(L)'
;MTVAAAAREAPASGSPIRRKFGRRKFDKQPTQKAAVLIASNGEKIPGAAIRQALRISAGQPVAVVTIARIYGSSLGLPNPGLMPTRKEMNEQKEIVQRAVAAIEKGGTEAWGQIAASRRPSKTFAQAAAARGVKHVLVIRPEKVGWRLFVEGDVAKEVAKKLGAGVTVEGVAP
;
A
#
# COMPACT_ATOMS: atom_id res chain seq x y z
N MET A 1 30.56 70.66 -3.17
CA MET A 1 29.97 69.78 -2.14
C MET A 1 28.80 69.08 -2.76
N THR A 2 29.02 67.85 -3.23
CA THR A 2 28.03 67.04 -3.94
C THR A 2 27.61 65.85 -3.03
N VAL A 3 26.36 65.86 -2.62
CA VAL A 3 25.79 64.80 -1.77
C VAL A 3 25.20 63.74 -2.66
N ALA A 4 25.80 62.54 -2.66
CA ALA A 4 25.32 61.37 -3.36
C ALA A 4 24.15 60.77 -2.60
N ALA A 5 22.99 60.62 -3.25
CA ALA A 5 21.81 59.93 -2.75
C ALA A 5 22.01 58.41 -2.94
N ALA A 6 22.06 57.68 -1.84
CA ALA A 6 22.09 56.21 -1.83
C ALA A 6 20.70 55.67 -2.13
N ALA A 7 20.57 54.96 -3.26
CA ALA A 7 19.37 54.18 -3.60
C ALA A 7 19.26 52.95 -2.68
N ARG A 8 18.16 52.88 -1.93
CA ARG A 8 17.80 51.67 -1.16
C ARG A 8 17.23 50.63 -2.11
N GLU A 9 17.96 49.57 -2.29
CA GLU A 9 17.44 48.33 -2.92
C GLU A 9 16.38 47.68 -2.01
N ALA A 10 15.20 47.45 -2.58
CA ALA A 10 14.13 46.69 -1.94
C ALA A 10 14.48 45.20 -1.94
N PRO A 11 14.20 44.45 -0.86
CA PRO A 11 14.48 43.02 -0.84
C PRO A 11 13.54 42.28 -1.79
N ALA A 12 14.12 41.43 -2.63
CA ALA A 12 13.43 40.56 -3.57
C ALA A 12 12.38 39.72 -2.86
N SER A 13 11.16 39.75 -3.37
CA SER A 13 10.03 38.94 -2.93
C SER A 13 10.38 37.46 -3.08
N GLY A 14 10.59 36.80 -1.96
CA GLY A 14 10.80 35.33 -1.91
C GLY A 14 9.56 34.62 -2.47
N SER A 15 9.75 33.95 -3.58
CA SER A 15 8.76 33.04 -4.16
C SER A 15 8.33 32.01 -3.12
N PRO A 16 7.03 31.73 -2.92
CA PRO A 16 6.59 30.73 -1.98
C PRO A 16 7.13 29.37 -2.44
N ILE A 17 7.98 28.76 -1.63
CA ILE A 17 8.45 27.40 -1.79
C ILE A 17 7.20 26.51 -1.81
N ARG A 18 6.71 26.18 -2.98
CA ARG A 18 5.71 25.12 -3.19
C ARG A 18 6.34 23.82 -2.69
N ARG A 19 6.10 23.50 -1.43
CA ARG A 19 6.36 22.16 -0.92
C ARG A 19 5.57 21.19 -1.80
N LYS A 20 6.23 20.57 -2.73
CA LYS A 20 5.72 19.46 -3.53
C LYS A 20 5.48 18.31 -2.55
N PHE A 21 4.31 18.32 -1.92
CA PHE A 21 3.82 17.20 -1.12
C PHE A 21 3.87 15.96 -2.00
N GLY A 22 4.71 15.03 -1.60
CA GLY A 22 5.09 13.88 -2.39
C GLY A 22 3.98 12.87 -2.64
N ARG A 23 3.11 13.17 -3.60
CA ARG A 23 2.30 12.15 -4.29
C ARG A 23 3.14 11.09 -5.01
N ARG A 24 4.46 11.33 -5.15
CA ARG A 24 5.31 10.54 -6.06
C ARG A 24 5.94 9.28 -5.45
N LYS A 25 5.94 9.11 -4.11
CA LYS A 25 6.57 7.91 -3.51
C LYS A 25 5.69 6.66 -3.54
N PHE A 26 4.36 6.82 -3.54
CA PHE A 26 3.46 5.66 -3.53
C PHE A 26 3.08 5.17 -4.93
N ASP A 27 3.11 6.04 -5.98
CA ASP A 27 2.66 5.68 -7.33
C ASP A 27 3.76 5.18 -8.27
N LYS A 28 5.04 5.26 -7.91
CA LYS A 28 6.17 4.99 -8.83
C LYS A 28 7.09 3.83 -8.45
N GLN A 29 6.68 2.91 -7.59
CA GLN A 29 7.50 1.74 -7.26
C GLN A 29 6.85 0.39 -7.62
N PRO A 30 6.29 0.20 -8.83
CA PRO A 30 5.76 -1.10 -9.22
C PRO A 30 6.84 -2.14 -9.56
N THR A 31 8.10 -1.76 -9.64
CA THR A 31 9.18 -2.60 -10.19
C THR A 31 10.25 -3.03 -9.18
N GLN A 32 10.18 -2.56 -7.95
CA GLN A 32 11.12 -3.03 -6.93
C GLN A 32 10.82 -4.49 -6.57
N LYS A 33 11.84 -5.35 -6.69
CA LYS A 33 11.73 -6.76 -6.33
C LYS A 33 11.53 -6.91 -4.82
N ALA A 34 10.71 -7.86 -4.41
CA ALA A 34 10.47 -8.21 -3.02
C ALA A 34 10.45 -9.73 -2.86
N ALA A 35 10.92 -10.23 -1.72
CA ALA A 35 10.82 -11.64 -1.41
C ALA A 35 9.42 -12.01 -0.91
N VAL A 36 8.82 -11.12 -0.12
CA VAL A 36 7.53 -11.31 0.54
C VAL A 36 6.59 -10.16 0.22
N LEU A 37 5.32 -10.47 -0.01
CA LEU A 37 4.22 -9.52 -0.10
C LEU A 37 3.27 -9.71 1.08
N ILE A 38 3.03 -8.66 1.86
CA ILE A 38 1.91 -8.60 2.81
C ILE A 38 0.74 -7.94 2.09
N ALA A 39 -0.37 -8.66 1.97
CA ALA A 39 -1.58 -8.24 1.26
C ALA A 39 -2.74 -8.04 2.24
N SER A 40 -3.22 -6.81 2.40
CA SER A 40 -4.37 -6.50 3.26
C SER A 40 -5.53 -5.94 2.44
N ASN A 41 -6.71 -6.50 2.62
CA ASN A 41 -7.94 -6.02 1.99
C ASN A 41 -8.63 -4.95 2.86
N GLY A 42 -7.86 -3.92 3.26
CA GLY A 42 -8.35 -2.84 4.11
C GLY A 42 -8.27 -3.12 5.62
N GLU A 43 -7.83 -4.31 6.00
CA GLU A 43 -7.70 -4.69 7.41
C GLU A 43 -6.35 -4.23 8.00
N LYS A 44 -6.32 -4.06 9.32
CA LYS A 44 -5.07 -3.78 10.05
C LYS A 44 -4.10 -4.96 9.88
N ILE A 45 -2.83 -4.66 9.73
CA ILE A 45 -1.79 -5.68 9.60
C ILE A 45 -1.33 -6.09 11.00
N PRO A 46 -1.56 -7.35 11.42
CA PRO A 46 -1.19 -7.80 12.76
C PRO A 46 0.32 -7.96 12.89
N GLY A 47 0.84 -7.76 14.10
CA GLY A 47 2.25 -7.96 14.39
C GLY A 47 2.76 -9.39 14.10
N ALA A 48 1.87 -10.38 14.15
CA ALA A 48 2.19 -11.76 13.76
C ALA A 48 2.57 -11.86 12.28
N ALA A 49 1.82 -11.19 11.39
CA ALA A 49 2.13 -11.17 9.97
C ALA A 49 3.47 -10.46 9.68
N ILE A 50 3.77 -9.38 10.41
CA ILE A 50 5.05 -8.68 10.27
C ILE A 50 6.21 -9.59 10.71
N ARG A 51 6.10 -10.24 11.87
CA ARG A 51 7.13 -11.20 12.32
C ARG A 51 7.31 -12.37 11.36
N GLN A 52 6.22 -12.87 10.80
CA GLN A 52 6.26 -13.94 9.81
C GLN A 52 6.95 -13.47 8.52
N ALA A 53 6.61 -12.28 8.02
CA ALA A 53 7.24 -11.70 6.85
C ALA A 53 8.76 -11.50 7.05
N LEU A 54 9.20 -11.00 8.21
CA LEU A 54 10.61 -10.85 8.56
C LEU A 54 11.36 -12.18 8.55
N ARG A 55 10.77 -13.24 9.10
CA ARG A 55 11.38 -14.58 9.09
C ARG A 55 11.51 -15.12 7.67
N ILE A 56 10.46 -15.03 6.87
CA ILE A 56 10.44 -15.57 5.50
C ILE A 56 11.35 -14.76 4.57
N SER A 57 11.40 -13.45 4.73
CA SER A 57 12.19 -12.57 3.87
C SER A 57 13.71 -12.78 4.03
N ALA A 58 14.15 -13.28 5.19
CA ALA A 58 15.57 -13.48 5.50
C ALA A 58 16.44 -12.25 5.16
N GLY A 59 15.96 -11.05 5.52
CA GLY A 59 16.63 -9.78 5.23
C GLY A 59 16.39 -9.21 3.82
N GLN A 60 15.71 -9.94 2.95
CA GLN A 60 15.33 -9.42 1.63
C GLN A 60 14.13 -8.47 1.75
N PRO A 61 13.95 -7.54 0.79
CA PRO A 61 12.91 -6.54 0.84
C PRO A 61 11.48 -7.11 0.93
N VAL A 62 10.62 -6.44 1.69
CA VAL A 62 9.22 -6.80 1.89
C VAL A 62 8.31 -5.72 1.29
N ALA A 63 7.33 -6.12 0.50
CA ALA A 63 6.28 -5.25 -0.01
C ALA A 63 5.03 -5.34 0.85
N VAL A 64 4.39 -4.19 1.10
CA VAL A 64 3.10 -4.11 1.79
C VAL A 64 2.09 -3.50 0.83
N VAL A 65 1.02 -4.23 0.51
CA VAL A 65 -0.05 -3.73 -0.36
C VAL A 65 -1.38 -3.80 0.38
N THR A 66 -2.05 -2.66 0.47
CA THR A 66 -3.42 -2.59 0.99
C THR A 66 -4.38 -2.11 -0.09
N ILE A 67 -5.64 -2.49 0.05
CA ILE A 67 -6.68 -2.09 -0.88
C ILE A 67 -7.66 -1.15 -0.18
N ALA A 68 -7.79 0.06 -0.74
CA ALA A 68 -8.94 0.91 -0.50
C ALA A 68 -10.10 0.39 -1.36
N ARG A 69 -11.15 -0.11 -0.72
CA ARG A 69 -12.27 -0.74 -1.42
C ARG A 69 -13.06 0.28 -2.22
N ILE A 70 -13.39 -0.08 -3.44
CA ILE A 70 -14.36 0.66 -4.25
C ILE A 70 -15.69 -0.06 -4.12
N TYR A 71 -16.66 0.58 -3.50
CA TYR A 71 -18.01 0.05 -3.36
C TYR A 71 -18.86 0.42 -4.61
N GLY A 72 -19.67 -0.50 -5.11
CA GLY A 72 -20.61 -0.23 -6.19
C GLY A 72 -20.99 -1.41 -7.06
N SER A 73 -22.21 -1.34 -7.58
CA SER A 73 -22.76 -2.36 -8.46
C SER A 73 -22.07 -2.37 -9.84
N SER A 74 -22.02 -3.54 -10.45
CA SER A 74 -21.38 -3.81 -11.75
C SER A 74 -22.11 -3.21 -12.97
N LEU A 75 -23.05 -2.31 -12.78
CA LEU A 75 -23.85 -1.70 -13.84
C LEU A 75 -23.21 -0.47 -14.52
N GLY A 76 -21.90 -0.44 -14.59
CA GLY A 76 -21.16 0.28 -15.63
C GLY A 76 -20.98 1.79 -15.49
N LEU A 77 -21.70 2.48 -14.62
CA LEU A 77 -21.53 3.94 -14.47
C LEU A 77 -20.59 4.25 -13.28
N PRO A 78 -19.56 5.08 -13.48
CA PRO A 78 -18.75 5.55 -12.39
C PRO A 78 -19.56 6.51 -11.51
N ASN A 79 -20.09 6.00 -10.40
CA ASN A 79 -20.74 6.84 -9.42
C ASN A 79 -19.64 7.43 -8.50
N PRO A 80 -19.45 8.74 -8.43
CA PRO A 80 -18.43 9.38 -7.59
C PRO A 80 -18.52 8.99 -6.11
N GLY A 81 -19.71 8.66 -5.61
CA GLY A 81 -19.91 8.19 -4.23
C GLY A 81 -19.36 6.79 -3.92
N LEU A 82 -18.85 6.08 -4.93
CA LEU A 82 -18.31 4.73 -4.77
C LEU A 82 -16.77 4.69 -4.70
N MET A 83 -16.13 5.83 -4.94
CA MET A 83 -14.69 5.96 -4.79
C MET A 83 -14.32 6.08 -3.31
N PRO A 84 -13.16 5.53 -2.90
CA PRO A 84 -12.71 5.68 -1.53
C PRO A 84 -12.64 7.15 -1.13
N THR A 85 -13.21 7.46 0.02
CA THR A 85 -13.16 8.80 0.59
C THR A 85 -11.72 9.17 0.99
N ARG A 86 -11.46 10.47 1.16
CA ARG A 86 -10.15 10.92 1.68
C ARG A 86 -9.83 10.32 3.04
N LYS A 87 -10.86 10.11 3.88
CA LYS A 87 -10.71 9.49 5.20
C LYS A 87 -10.26 8.04 5.06
N GLU A 88 -10.92 7.24 4.25
CA GLU A 88 -10.55 5.84 3.99
C GLU A 88 -9.15 5.73 3.39
N MET A 89 -8.80 6.60 2.45
CA MET A 89 -7.44 6.64 1.89
C MET A 89 -6.38 6.98 2.94
N ASN A 90 -6.68 7.88 3.86
CA ASN A 90 -5.76 8.24 4.95
C ASN A 90 -5.61 7.08 5.95
N GLU A 91 -6.70 6.42 6.30
CA GLU A 91 -6.68 5.21 7.16
C GLU A 91 -5.81 4.10 6.54
N GLN A 92 -5.98 3.84 5.24
CA GLN A 92 -5.14 2.87 4.54
C GLN A 92 -3.67 3.29 4.50
N LYS A 93 -3.39 4.58 4.34
CA LYS A 93 -2.04 5.13 4.39
C LYS A 93 -1.38 4.90 5.76
N GLU A 94 -2.12 5.14 6.84
CA GLU A 94 -1.62 4.88 8.20
C GLU A 94 -1.33 3.39 8.43
N ILE A 95 -2.21 2.49 7.97
CA ILE A 95 -2.01 1.04 8.07
C ILE A 95 -0.70 0.64 7.40
N VAL A 96 -0.49 1.10 6.16
CA VAL A 96 0.71 0.81 5.39
C VAL A 96 1.95 1.39 6.05
N GLN A 97 1.90 2.67 6.47
CA GLN A 97 3.04 3.33 7.09
C GLN A 97 3.47 2.65 8.39
N ARG A 98 2.51 2.25 9.24
CA ARG A 98 2.80 1.51 10.47
C ARG A 98 3.46 0.16 10.19
N ALA A 99 2.96 -0.56 9.19
CA ALA A 99 3.54 -1.86 8.82
C ALA A 99 4.96 -1.71 8.25
N VAL A 100 5.18 -0.78 7.33
CA VAL A 100 6.50 -0.48 6.77
C VAL A 100 7.48 -0.09 7.87
N ALA A 101 7.12 0.85 8.75
CA ALA A 101 7.97 1.27 9.85
C ALA A 101 8.31 0.11 10.81
N ALA A 102 7.37 -0.79 11.07
CA ALA A 102 7.61 -1.96 11.91
C ALA A 102 8.55 -2.98 11.25
N ILE A 103 8.48 -3.16 9.92
CA ILE A 103 9.39 -4.03 9.17
C ILE A 103 10.79 -3.41 9.12
N GLU A 104 10.90 -2.11 8.84
CA GLU A 104 12.18 -1.38 8.82
C GLU A 104 12.86 -1.40 10.19
N LYS A 105 12.08 -1.26 11.28
CA LYS A 105 12.58 -1.45 12.65
C LYS A 105 13.13 -2.85 12.87
N GLY A 106 12.59 -3.86 12.17
CA GLY A 106 13.11 -5.23 12.16
C GLY A 106 14.36 -5.43 11.30
N GLY A 107 14.94 -4.36 10.74
CA GLY A 107 16.18 -4.41 9.96
C GLY A 107 16.00 -4.84 8.49
N THR A 108 14.76 -4.83 7.98
CA THR A 108 14.47 -5.25 6.61
C THR A 108 13.90 -4.07 5.82
N GLU A 109 14.39 -3.86 4.60
CA GLU A 109 13.87 -2.85 3.70
C GLU A 109 12.40 -3.14 3.37
N ALA A 110 11.55 -2.12 3.44
CA ALA A 110 10.16 -2.27 3.14
C ALA A 110 9.57 -1.07 2.39
N TRP A 111 8.57 -1.34 1.57
CA TRP A 111 7.78 -0.29 0.94
C TRP A 111 6.31 -0.65 0.89
N GLY A 112 5.49 0.38 0.85
CA GLY A 112 4.04 0.26 0.89
C GLY A 112 3.35 0.83 -0.34
N GLN A 113 2.25 0.19 -0.72
CA GLN A 113 1.38 0.64 -1.80
C GLN A 113 -0.08 0.53 -1.37
N ILE A 114 -0.87 1.55 -1.75
CA ILE A 114 -2.32 1.53 -1.64
C ILE A 114 -2.89 1.43 -3.05
N ALA A 115 -3.73 0.44 -3.28
CA ALA A 115 -4.44 0.27 -4.54
C ALA A 115 -5.95 0.43 -4.34
N ALA A 116 -6.61 1.17 -5.21
CA ALA A 116 -8.07 1.22 -5.25
C ALA A 116 -8.57 0.11 -6.18
N SER A 117 -9.32 -0.87 -5.67
CA SER A 117 -9.75 -2.01 -6.47
C SER A 117 -11.07 -2.62 -6.01
N ARG A 118 -11.84 -3.12 -6.98
CA ARG A 118 -13.03 -3.98 -6.76
C ARG A 118 -12.69 -5.47 -6.74
N ARG A 119 -11.48 -5.84 -7.17
CA ARG A 119 -11.04 -7.23 -7.30
C ARG A 119 -9.73 -7.45 -6.56
N PRO A 120 -9.75 -7.55 -5.22
CA PRO A 120 -8.56 -7.66 -4.38
C PRO A 120 -7.59 -8.77 -4.83
N SER A 121 -8.12 -9.96 -5.07
CA SER A 121 -7.32 -11.11 -5.47
C SER A 121 -6.53 -10.89 -6.77
N LYS A 122 -7.14 -10.21 -7.76
CA LYS A 122 -6.45 -9.85 -9.01
C LYS A 122 -5.34 -8.84 -8.75
N THR A 123 -5.63 -7.82 -7.95
CA THR A 123 -4.66 -6.76 -7.64
C THR A 123 -3.46 -7.31 -6.87
N PHE A 124 -3.68 -8.17 -5.88
CA PHE A 124 -2.60 -8.81 -5.14
C PHE A 124 -1.76 -9.73 -6.01
N ALA A 125 -2.40 -10.55 -6.85
CA ALA A 125 -1.67 -11.41 -7.78
C ALA A 125 -0.81 -10.60 -8.77
N GLN A 126 -1.34 -9.52 -9.31
CA GLN A 126 -0.58 -8.61 -10.17
C GLN A 126 0.58 -7.94 -9.42
N ALA A 127 0.35 -7.49 -8.19
CA ALA A 127 1.39 -6.89 -7.36
C ALA A 127 2.51 -7.88 -7.02
N ALA A 128 2.18 -9.13 -6.74
CA ALA A 128 3.14 -10.20 -6.47
C ALA A 128 3.95 -10.54 -7.72
N ALA A 129 3.29 -10.75 -8.85
CA ALA A 129 3.95 -11.06 -10.12
C ALA A 129 4.90 -9.96 -10.58
N ALA A 130 4.46 -8.69 -10.51
CA ALA A 130 5.27 -7.55 -10.91
C ALA A 130 6.55 -7.39 -10.08
N ARG A 131 6.57 -7.91 -8.85
CA ARG A 131 7.71 -7.82 -7.93
C ARG A 131 8.54 -9.12 -7.84
N GLY A 132 8.12 -10.17 -8.52
CA GLY A 132 8.78 -11.48 -8.46
C GLY A 132 8.71 -12.12 -7.07
N VAL A 133 7.62 -11.87 -6.33
CA VAL A 133 7.42 -12.36 -4.97
C VAL A 133 7.25 -13.87 -4.96
N LYS A 134 7.90 -14.53 -4.00
CA LYS A 134 7.77 -15.98 -3.79
C LYS A 134 6.80 -16.34 -2.66
N HIS A 135 6.56 -15.42 -1.73
CA HIS A 135 5.66 -15.61 -0.59
C HIS A 135 4.67 -14.47 -0.48
N VAL A 136 3.39 -14.80 -0.36
CA VAL A 136 2.30 -13.83 -0.16
C VAL A 136 1.58 -14.14 1.14
N LEU A 137 1.57 -13.20 2.07
CA LEU A 137 0.82 -13.25 3.31
C LEU A 137 -0.45 -12.43 3.16
N VAL A 138 -1.60 -13.09 3.08
CA VAL A 138 -2.90 -12.43 2.94
C VAL A 138 -3.53 -12.28 4.33
N ILE A 139 -3.78 -11.05 4.74
CA ILE A 139 -4.44 -10.79 6.02
C ILE A 139 -5.92 -11.16 5.90
N ARG A 140 -6.37 -12.04 6.79
CA ARG A 140 -7.78 -12.44 6.89
C ARG A 140 -8.56 -11.41 7.71
N PRO A 141 -9.84 -11.18 7.41
CA PRO A 141 -10.67 -10.31 8.23
C PRO A 141 -10.90 -10.92 9.61
N GLU A 142 -10.91 -10.07 10.65
CA GLU A 142 -11.16 -10.48 12.03
C GLU A 142 -12.54 -11.15 12.22
N LYS A 143 -13.54 -10.65 11.49
CA LYS A 143 -14.90 -11.19 11.53
C LYS A 143 -15.12 -12.20 10.41
N VAL A 144 -14.95 -13.48 10.74
CA VAL A 144 -15.28 -14.61 9.88
C VAL A 144 -16.79 -14.83 9.92
N GLY A 145 -17.52 -14.02 9.21
CA GLY A 145 -18.97 -14.16 9.10
C GLY A 145 -19.39 -14.33 7.63
N TRP A 146 -20.62 -13.93 7.33
CA TRP A 146 -21.19 -13.94 5.99
C TRP A 146 -20.32 -13.22 4.93
N ARG A 147 -19.36 -12.37 5.33
CA ARG A 147 -18.39 -11.74 4.42
C ARG A 147 -17.51 -12.75 3.69
N LEU A 148 -17.08 -13.83 4.34
CA LEU A 148 -16.33 -14.91 3.69
C LEU A 148 -17.19 -15.63 2.66
N PHE A 149 -18.48 -15.70 2.92
CA PHE A 149 -19.45 -16.32 2.01
C PHE A 149 -19.69 -15.46 0.76
N VAL A 150 -19.69 -14.13 0.90
CA VAL A 150 -19.97 -13.18 -0.20
C VAL A 150 -18.69 -12.78 -0.96
N GLU A 151 -17.56 -12.61 -0.25
CA GLU A 151 -16.30 -12.11 -0.84
C GLU A 151 -15.35 -13.25 -1.28
N GLY A 152 -15.63 -14.49 -0.89
CA GLY A 152 -14.74 -15.64 -1.14
C GLY A 152 -13.46 -15.59 -0.31
N ASP A 153 -12.68 -16.66 -0.36
CA ASP A 153 -11.35 -16.73 0.27
C ASP A 153 -10.32 -16.07 -0.66
N VAL A 154 -10.01 -14.80 -0.38
CA VAL A 154 -9.04 -14.02 -1.15
C VAL A 154 -7.70 -14.73 -1.24
N ALA A 155 -7.25 -15.43 -0.19
CA ALA A 155 -5.98 -16.15 -0.20
C ALA A 155 -6.00 -17.31 -1.21
N LYS A 156 -7.08 -18.10 -1.24
CA LYS A 156 -7.27 -19.17 -2.22
C LYS A 156 -7.32 -18.64 -3.65
N GLU A 157 -8.04 -17.53 -3.87
CA GLU A 157 -8.10 -16.91 -5.19
C GLU A 157 -6.75 -16.36 -5.66
N VAL A 158 -5.97 -15.76 -4.76
CA VAL A 158 -4.61 -15.29 -5.05
C VAL A 158 -3.72 -16.47 -5.41
N ALA A 159 -3.75 -17.55 -4.62
CA ALA A 159 -2.99 -18.77 -4.89
C ALA A 159 -3.33 -19.37 -6.27
N LYS A 160 -4.62 -19.46 -6.60
CA LYS A 160 -5.08 -19.92 -7.93
C LYS A 160 -4.54 -19.09 -9.08
N LYS A 161 -4.41 -17.76 -8.88
CA LYS A 161 -3.93 -16.83 -9.92
C LYS A 161 -2.41 -16.83 -10.08
N LEU A 162 -1.67 -17.11 -9.01
CA LEU A 162 -0.20 -17.11 -9.02
C LEU A 162 0.39 -18.48 -9.40
N GLY A 163 -0.38 -19.55 -9.26
CA GLY A 163 0.08 -20.90 -9.59
C GLY A 163 1.08 -21.47 -8.57
N ALA A 164 1.69 -22.61 -8.91
CA ALA A 164 2.53 -23.39 -7.99
C ALA A 164 3.87 -22.74 -7.59
N GLY A 165 4.28 -21.67 -8.27
CA GLY A 165 5.58 -21.02 -8.02
C GLY A 165 5.59 -20.04 -6.83
N VAL A 166 4.44 -19.76 -6.22
CA VAL A 166 4.30 -18.78 -5.13
C VAL A 166 3.53 -19.38 -3.98
N THR A 167 4.10 -19.34 -2.79
CA THR A 167 3.44 -19.76 -1.56
C THR A 167 2.49 -18.65 -1.07
N VAL A 168 1.21 -18.98 -0.88
CA VAL A 168 0.20 -18.05 -0.39
C VAL A 168 -0.37 -18.55 0.93
N GLU A 169 -0.24 -17.74 1.97
CA GLU A 169 -0.72 -18.07 3.32
C GLU A 169 -1.71 -17.00 3.81
N GLY A 170 -2.80 -17.47 4.41
CA GLY A 170 -3.74 -16.59 5.11
C GLY A 170 -3.34 -16.41 6.56
N VAL A 171 -3.08 -15.18 6.98
CA VAL A 171 -2.72 -14.84 8.36
C VAL A 171 -3.92 -14.29 9.09
N ALA A 172 -4.24 -14.87 10.26
CA ALA A 172 -5.27 -14.34 11.14
C ALA A 172 -4.84 -13.02 11.79
N PRO A 173 -5.79 -12.15 12.15
CA PRO A 173 -5.50 -10.87 12.82
C PRO A 173 -4.90 -11.05 14.21
#